data_fbec38f540f0e9c8d843a8010b9497f1
#
_entry.id   fbec38f540f0e9c8d843a8010b9497f1
#
_cell.length_a   1.000
_cell.length_b   1.000
_cell.length_c   1.000
_cell.angle_alpha   90.00
_cell.angle_beta   90.00
_cell.angle_gamma   90.00
#
_symmetry.space_group_name_H-M   'P 1'
#
loop_
_entity.id
_entity.type
_entity.pdbx_description
1 polymer ?
#
loop_
_entity_poly.entity_id
_entity_poly.type
_entity_poly.pdbx_seq_one_letter_code
_entity_poly.pdbx_strand_id
1 'polypeptide(L)'
;AVGAATLRIAPSHVVTRDSTDALAIANAHAAHALHFIWRHYRKPIRIDDIAGSVSITRRRLQTLFLQELGRTMQEEITRVRTAHACRLLSRTALKINIVAQQAGFSTSLHLHRTFQNLLKTGPKAFREGGFPIPDLGVLPASAENAGA
;
A
#
# COMPACT_ATOMS: atom_id res chain seq x y z
N ALA A 1 9.84 -19.46 21.12
CA ALA A 1 9.78 -19.49 21.00
C ALA A 1 9.58 -19.36 20.67
N VAL A 2 9.51 -19.35 20.68
CA VAL A 2 9.41 -19.19 20.33
C VAL A 2 9.17 -18.96 19.86
N GLY A 3 9.11 -18.93 19.77
CA GLY A 3 8.99 -18.67 19.31
C GLY A 3 8.50 -18.27 18.92
N ALA A 4 8.47 -18.26 18.98
CA ALA A 4 8.20 -17.84 18.68
C ALA A 4 7.55 -17.41 18.44
N ALA A 5 7.51 -17.46 18.60
CA ALA A 5 7.14 -17.06 18.47
C ALA A 5 6.51 -16.54 18.39
N THR A 6 6.51 -16.52 18.65
CA THR A 6 6.20 -16.04 18.72
C THR A 6 5.74 -15.47 18.38
N LEU A 7 5.77 -15.28 18.34
CA LEU A 7 5.56 -14.72 18.11
C LEU A 7 4.82 -14.34 17.60
N ARG A 8 4.71 -14.24 17.51
CA ARG A 8 4.15 -14.00 17.17
C ARG A 8 3.38 -13.51 17.22
N ILE A 9 3.30 -13.31 17.62
CA ILE A 9 2.87 -12.90 17.76
C ILE A 9 2.56 -12.20 17.72
N ALA A 10 2.52 -11.90 17.98
CA ALA A 10 2.49 -11.22 18.00
C ALA A 10 2.33 -10.50 17.75
N PRO A 11 2.25 -10.24 17.79
CA PRO A 11 2.19 -9.48 17.48
C PRO A 11 2.25 -8.71 17.19
N SER A 12 2.40 -8.44 17.23
CA SER A 12 2.57 -7.84 17.02
C SER A 12 2.83 -7.03 16.68
N HIS A 13 3.05 -6.66 16.64
CA HIS A 13 3.39 -6.01 16.45
C HIS A 13 3.77 -5.11 16.14
N VAL A 14 4.12 -4.84 16.26
CA VAL A 14 4.41 -4.00 16.05
C VAL A 14 5.01 -3.13 15.51
N VAL A 15 5.18 -2.79 15.42
CA VAL A 15 5.70 -1.98 15.00
C VAL A 15 6.26 -1.49 13.96
N THR A 16 6.25 -1.35 13.34
CA THR A 16 6.67 -1.09 12.46
C THR A 16 7.36 -0.62 11.68
N ARG A 17 7.83 -0.92 10.90
CA ARG A 17 8.44 -0.33 10.04
C ARG A 17 8.52 -1.01 8.81
N ASP A 18 8.39 -0.41 7.80
CA ASP A 18 8.19 -0.71 6.44
C ASP A 18 9.14 -1.68 5.85
N SER A 19 10.39 -1.41 5.92
CA SER A 19 11.47 -2.31 5.49
C SER A 19 11.58 -3.51 6.41
N THR A 20 11.26 -3.35 7.67
CA THR A 20 11.23 -4.42 8.66
C THR A 20 10.07 -5.37 8.39
N ASP A 21 8.90 -4.83 8.06
CA ASP A 21 7.73 -5.65 7.71
C ASP A 21 8.00 -6.52 6.49
N ALA A 22 8.62 -5.96 5.46
CA ALA A 22 9.00 -6.72 4.27
C ALA A 22 10.02 -7.81 4.58
N LEU A 23 10.94 -7.56 5.48
CA LEU A 23 11.94 -8.54 5.90
C LEU A 23 11.35 -9.63 6.80
N ALA A 24 10.25 -9.34 7.50
CA ALA A 24 9.55 -10.30 8.34
C ALA A 24 8.69 -11.30 7.54
N ILE A 25 8.46 -11.05 6.25
CA ILE A 25 7.70 -11.95 5.40
C ILE A 25 8.52 -13.20 5.11
N ALA A 26 8.05 -14.34 5.58
CA ALA A 26 8.76 -15.62 5.42
C ALA A 26 8.80 -16.11 3.98
N ASN A 27 7.78 -15.77 3.18
CA ASN A 27 7.70 -16.23 1.80
C ASN A 27 8.30 -15.21 0.83
N ALA A 28 9.38 -15.60 0.16
CA ALA A 28 10.10 -14.74 -0.77
C ALA A 28 9.23 -14.21 -1.94
N HIS A 29 8.28 -15.00 -2.43
CA HIS A 29 7.38 -14.55 -3.50
C HIS A 29 6.43 -13.45 -3.02
N ALA A 30 5.90 -13.58 -1.80
CA ALA A 30 5.04 -12.57 -1.21
C ALA A 30 5.81 -11.28 -0.95
N ALA A 31 7.03 -11.38 -0.42
CA ALA A 31 7.91 -10.24 -0.21
C ALA A 31 8.23 -9.52 -1.52
N HIS A 32 8.59 -10.28 -2.56
CA HIS A 32 8.87 -9.71 -3.88
C HIS A 32 7.65 -9.01 -4.48
N ALA A 33 6.47 -9.63 -4.35
CA ALA A 33 5.22 -9.01 -4.81
C ALA A 33 4.94 -7.70 -4.09
N LEU A 34 5.15 -7.64 -2.78
CA LEU A 34 5.00 -6.43 -2.00
C LEU A 34 5.95 -5.32 -2.48
N HIS A 35 7.23 -5.65 -2.67
CA HIS A 35 8.20 -4.71 -3.22
C HIS A 35 7.85 -4.24 -4.63
N PHE A 36 7.34 -5.13 -5.48
CA PHE A 36 6.88 -4.77 -6.81
C PHE A 36 5.74 -3.75 -6.73
N ILE A 37 4.75 -3.98 -5.85
CA ILE A 37 3.64 -3.05 -5.64
C ILE A 37 4.19 -1.68 -5.19
N TRP A 38 5.07 -1.65 -4.21
CA TRP A 38 5.64 -0.40 -3.67
C TRP A 38 6.45 0.39 -4.71
N ARG A 39 7.06 -0.29 -5.67
CA ARG A 39 7.79 0.38 -6.75
C ARG A 39 6.91 0.90 -7.86
N HIS A 40 5.77 0.25 -8.10
CA HIS A 40 4.97 0.49 -9.29
C HIS A 40 3.54 0.99 -9.05
N TYR A 41 3.11 1.18 -7.80
CA TYR A 41 1.72 1.53 -7.47
C TYR A 41 1.20 2.78 -8.19
N ARG A 42 2.08 3.69 -8.59
CA ARG A 42 1.72 4.93 -9.29
C ARG A 42 1.32 4.67 -10.74
N LYS A 43 1.65 3.51 -11.26
CA LYS A 43 1.31 3.09 -12.62
C LYS A 43 0.10 2.17 -12.58
N PRO A 44 -0.60 1.98 -13.72
CA PRO A 44 -1.65 0.97 -13.81
C PRO A 44 -1.01 -0.43 -13.81
N ILE A 45 -0.93 -1.05 -12.64
CA ILE A 45 -0.41 -2.41 -12.48
C ILE A 45 -1.56 -3.40 -12.33
N ARG A 46 -1.38 -4.58 -12.89
CA ARG A 46 -2.31 -5.71 -12.77
C ARG A 46 -1.68 -6.79 -11.91
N ILE A 47 -2.53 -7.63 -11.34
CA ILE A 47 -2.07 -8.79 -10.55
C ILE A 47 -1.22 -9.73 -11.42
N ASP A 48 -1.55 -9.81 -12.70
CA ASP A 48 -0.79 -10.66 -13.66
C ASP A 48 0.64 -10.14 -13.88
N ASP A 49 0.83 -8.82 -13.85
CA ASP A 49 2.17 -8.22 -13.94
C ASP A 49 3.02 -8.59 -12.72
N ILE A 50 2.39 -8.60 -11.55
CA ILE A 50 3.06 -9.00 -10.31
C ILE A 50 3.41 -10.49 -10.33
N ALA A 51 2.45 -11.34 -10.74
CA ALA A 51 2.67 -12.77 -10.82
C ALA A 51 3.79 -13.12 -11.81
N GLY A 52 3.82 -12.44 -12.96
CA GLY A 52 4.89 -12.58 -13.94
C GLY A 52 6.27 -12.24 -13.39
N SER A 53 6.34 -11.25 -12.50
CA SER A 53 7.62 -10.82 -11.90
C SER A 53 8.21 -11.84 -10.93
N VAL A 54 7.40 -12.73 -10.38
CA VAL A 54 7.82 -13.74 -9.39
C VAL A 54 7.79 -15.18 -9.94
N SER A 55 7.45 -15.34 -11.22
CA SER A 55 7.46 -16.63 -11.92
C SER A 55 6.60 -17.73 -11.29
N ILE A 56 5.47 -17.33 -10.69
CA ILE A 56 4.46 -18.26 -10.17
C ILE A 56 3.08 -17.86 -10.68
N THR A 57 2.12 -18.78 -10.59
CA THR A 57 0.77 -18.50 -11.06
C THR A 57 0.09 -17.43 -10.21
N ARG A 58 -0.76 -16.64 -10.84
CA ARG A 58 -1.57 -15.62 -10.16
C ARG A 58 -2.29 -16.19 -8.93
N ARG A 59 -2.93 -17.35 -9.09
CA ARG A 59 -3.68 -18.00 -7.99
C ARG A 59 -2.76 -18.32 -6.80
N ARG A 60 -1.60 -18.90 -7.07
CA ARG A 60 -0.64 -19.25 -6.03
C ARG A 60 -0.15 -17.99 -5.31
N LEU A 61 0.19 -16.95 -6.07
CA LEU A 61 0.64 -15.69 -5.49
C LEU A 61 -0.43 -15.04 -4.62
N GLN A 62 -1.68 -15.03 -5.08
CA GLN A 62 -2.80 -14.47 -4.29
C GLN A 62 -2.94 -15.20 -2.94
N THR A 63 -2.87 -16.52 -2.94
CA THR A 63 -2.95 -17.32 -1.72
C THR A 63 -1.78 -16.99 -0.77
N LEU A 64 -0.56 -17.01 -1.28
CA LEU A 64 0.63 -16.71 -0.47
C LEU A 64 0.59 -15.30 0.10
N PHE A 65 0.24 -14.32 -0.71
CA PHE A 65 0.17 -12.93 -0.29
C PHE A 65 -0.86 -12.73 0.82
N LEU A 66 -2.04 -13.35 0.66
CA LEU A 66 -3.10 -13.29 1.67
C LEU A 66 -2.68 -13.97 2.98
N GLN A 67 -2.01 -15.13 2.89
CA GLN A 67 -1.52 -15.86 4.06
C GLN A 67 -0.47 -15.07 4.84
N GLU A 68 0.47 -14.44 4.13
CA GLU A 68 1.57 -13.71 4.75
C GLU A 68 1.17 -12.33 5.29
N LEU A 69 0.29 -11.63 4.59
CA LEU A 69 -0.02 -10.22 4.86
C LEU A 69 -1.44 -9.99 5.40
N GLY A 70 -2.29 -11.01 5.39
CA GLY A 70 -3.68 -10.90 5.86
C GLY A 70 -4.56 -10.01 5.00
N ARG A 71 -4.10 -9.65 3.79
CA ARG A 71 -4.85 -8.82 2.84
C ARG A 71 -4.47 -9.17 1.41
N THR A 72 -5.34 -8.81 0.48
CA THR A 72 -5.11 -9.08 -0.94
C THR A 72 -4.13 -8.08 -1.55
N MET A 73 -3.52 -8.44 -2.67
CA MET A 73 -2.67 -7.52 -3.43
C MET A 73 -3.43 -6.27 -3.89
N GLN A 74 -4.71 -6.41 -4.24
CA GLN A 74 -5.54 -5.27 -4.63
C GLN A 74 -5.78 -4.30 -3.48
N GLU A 75 -6.03 -4.83 -2.29
CA GLU A 75 -6.15 -4.02 -1.07
C GLU A 75 -4.83 -3.30 -0.77
N GLU A 76 -3.71 -3.98 -0.94
CA GLU A 76 -2.39 -3.36 -0.74
C GLU A 76 -2.14 -2.22 -1.73
N ILE A 77 -2.42 -2.42 -3.01
CA ILE A 77 -2.30 -1.37 -4.03
C ILE A 77 -3.16 -0.15 -3.66
N THR A 78 -4.41 -0.39 -3.26
CA THR A 78 -5.34 0.67 -2.87
C THR A 78 -4.83 1.42 -1.64
N ARG A 79 -4.35 0.68 -0.65
CA ARG A 79 -3.83 1.22 0.60
C ARG A 79 -2.62 2.15 0.36
N VAL A 80 -1.68 1.68 -0.43
CA VAL A 80 -0.46 2.42 -0.80
C VAL A 80 -0.79 3.70 -1.56
N ARG A 81 -1.70 3.62 -2.52
CA ARG A 81 -2.17 4.78 -3.29
C ARG A 81 -2.87 5.80 -2.38
N THR A 82 -3.69 5.33 -1.46
CA THR A 82 -4.39 6.21 -0.51
C THR A 82 -3.39 6.91 0.41
N ALA A 83 -2.41 6.18 0.95
CA ALA A 83 -1.36 6.78 1.78
C ALA A 83 -0.59 7.89 1.05
N HIS A 84 -0.26 7.65 -0.23
CA HIS A 84 0.40 8.66 -1.05
C HIS A 84 -0.50 9.87 -1.29
N ALA A 85 -1.78 9.65 -1.62
CA ALA A 85 -2.73 10.74 -1.81
C ALA A 85 -2.89 11.59 -0.53
N CYS A 86 -2.95 10.96 0.64
CA CYS A 86 -2.98 11.67 1.92
C CYS A 86 -1.77 12.59 2.10
N ARG A 87 -0.57 12.09 1.77
CA ARG A 87 0.64 12.89 1.84
C ARG A 87 0.61 14.08 0.88
N LEU A 88 0.17 13.87 -0.35
CA LEU A 88 0.05 14.95 -1.34
C LEU A 88 -0.97 16.01 -0.88
N LEU A 89 -2.11 15.58 -0.36
CA LEU A 89 -3.15 16.48 0.14
C LEU A 89 -2.67 17.32 1.33
N SER A 90 -1.88 16.72 2.22
CA SER A 90 -1.37 17.39 3.42
C SER A 90 -0.19 18.33 3.14
N ARG A 91 0.59 18.05 2.10
CA ARG A 91 1.85 18.76 1.84
C ARG A 91 1.82 19.68 0.64
N THR A 92 0.79 19.62 -0.18
CA THR A 92 0.70 20.39 -1.43
C THR A 92 -0.67 21.01 -1.62
N ALA A 93 -0.75 22.03 -2.47
CA ALA A 93 -2.00 22.66 -2.87
C ALA A 93 -2.49 22.14 -4.23
N LEU A 94 -2.01 21.00 -4.69
CA LEU A 94 -2.37 20.41 -5.98
C LEU A 94 -3.88 20.17 -6.06
N LYS A 95 -4.43 20.36 -7.27
CA LYS A 95 -5.84 20.03 -7.53
C LYS A 95 -6.11 18.56 -7.28
N ILE A 96 -7.31 18.22 -6.84
CA ILE A 96 -7.68 16.83 -6.49
C ILE A 96 -7.46 15.86 -7.66
N ASN A 97 -7.75 16.30 -8.90
CA ASN A 97 -7.52 15.45 -10.08
C ASN A 97 -6.02 15.16 -10.30
N ILE A 98 -5.15 16.12 -10.00
CA ILE A 98 -3.70 15.93 -10.09
C ILE A 98 -3.21 14.99 -8.98
N VAL A 99 -3.73 15.17 -7.76
CA VAL A 99 -3.44 14.26 -6.65
C VAL A 99 -3.83 12.82 -7.00
N ALA A 100 -5.04 12.62 -7.57
CA ALA A 100 -5.50 11.31 -8.01
C ALA A 100 -4.52 10.69 -9.00
N GLN A 101 -4.12 11.45 -10.02
CA GLN A 101 -3.20 10.99 -11.05
C GLN A 101 -1.83 10.62 -10.48
N GLN A 102 -1.25 11.47 -9.64
CA GLN A 102 0.07 11.24 -9.06
C GLN A 102 0.07 10.08 -8.07
N ALA A 103 -1.03 9.87 -7.36
CA ALA A 103 -1.17 8.75 -6.44
C ALA A 103 -1.48 7.41 -7.14
N GLY A 104 -1.74 7.43 -8.45
CA GLY A 104 -1.98 6.22 -9.25
C GLY A 104 -3.45 5.82 -9.37
N PHE A 105 -4.38 6.70 -9.02
CA PHE A 105 -5.81 6.48 -9.25
C PHE A 105 -6.16 6.80 -10.70
N SER A 106 -7.07 6.03 -11.29
CA SER A 106 -7.50 6.23 -12.67
C SER A 106 -8.31 7.53 -12.85
N THR A 107 -9.06 7.92 -11.83
CA THR A 107 -9.89 9.14 -11.84
C THR A 107 -9.98 9.76 -10.45
N SER A 108 -10.34 11.05 -10.40
CA SER A 108 -10.63 11.72 -9.12
C SER A 108 -11.85 11.12 -8.41
N LEU A 109 -12.81 10.59 -9.17
CA LEU A 109 -13.97 9.89 -8.60
C LEU A 109 -13.54 8.60 -7.90
N HIS A 110 -12.61 7.85 -8.49
CA HIS A 110 -12.05 6.64 -7.86
C HIS A 110 -11.34 7.00 -6.56
N LEU A 111 -10.52 8.05 -6.57
CA LEU A 111 -9.89 8.59 -5.35
C LEU A 111 -10.94 8.94 -4.29
N HIS A 112 -12.00 9.67 -4.69
CA HIS A 112 -13.06 10.10 -3.77
C HIS A 112 -13.76 8.90 -3.11
N ARG A 113 -14.16 7.92 -3.91
CA ARG A 113 -14.81 6.69 -3.39
C ARG A 113 -13.90 5.93 -2.44
N THR A 114 -12.62 5.83 -2.77
CA THR A 114 -11.64 5.15 -1.92
C THR A 114 -11.48 5.87 -0.58
N PHE A 115 -11.39 7.19 -0.60
CA PHE A 115 -11.32 8.00 0.63
C PHE A 115 -12.57 7.80 1.49
N GLN A 116 -13.77 7.85 0.89
CA GLN A 116 -15.02 7.59 1.62
C GLN A 116 -15.04 6.21 2.26
N ASN A 117 -14.58 5.20 1.54
CA ASN A 117 -14.58 3.82 2.04
C ASN A 117 -13.58 3.60 3.17
N LEU A 118 -12.34 4.09 3.02
CA LEU A 118 -11.25 3.84 3.96
C LEU A 118 -11.18 4.85 5.10
N LEU A 119 -11.42 6.12 4.80
CA LEU A 119 -11.20 7.24 5.74
C LEU A 119 -12.50 7.91 6.18
N LYS A 120 -13.63 7.50 5.61
CA LYS A 120 -14.95 8.06 5.91
C LYS A 120 -15.04 9.57 5.67
N THR A 121 -14.18 10.10 4.81
CA THR A 121 -14.12 11.51 4.43
C THR A 121 -13.75 11.67 2.96
N GLY A 122 -14.00 12.83 2.36
CA GLY A 122 -13.56 13.12 1.01
C GLY A 122 -12.16 13.72 0.95
N PRO A 123 -11.48 13.68 -0.21
CA PRO A 123 -10.13 14.25 -0.34
C PRO A 123 -10.05 15.74 -0.01
N LYS A 124 -11.06 16.52 -0.39
CA LYS A 124 -11.13 17.94 -0.10
C LYS A 124 -11.28 18.17 1.40
N ALA A 125 -12.23 17.50 2.04
CA ALA A 125 -12.45 17.60 3.48
C ALA A 125 -11.23 17.13 4.27
N PHE A 126 -10.54 16.10 3.79
CA PHE A 126 -9.28 15.63 4.37
C PHE A 126 -8.21 16.74 4.39
N ARG A 127 -8.05 17.44 3.27
CA ARG A 127 -7.10 18.57 3.16
C ARG A 127 -7.46 19.71 4.11
N GLU A 128 -8.73 20.10 4.13
CA GLU A 128 -9.20 21.24 4.92
C GLU A 128 -9.25 20.94 6.42
N GLY A 129 -9.55 19.69 6.77
CA GLY A 129 -9.67 19.26 8.16
C GLY A 129 -8.34 19.03 8.87
N GLY A 130 -7.21 19.07 8.17
CA GLY A 130 -5.90 18.83 8.76
C GLY A 130 -5.79 17.47 9.45
N PHE A 131 -6.49 16.49 8.95
CA PHE A 131 -6.47 15.16 9.53
C PHE A 131 -5.04 14.57 9.54
N PRO A 132 -4.67 13.83 10.59
CA PRO A 132 -3.40 13.15 10.59
C PRO A 132 -3.35 12.14 9.45
N ILE A 133 -2.18 11.98 8.86
CA ILE A 133 -1.98 10.96 7.83
C ILE A 133 -2.21 9.60 8.50
N PRO A 134 -3.22 8.85 8.08
CA PRO A 134 -3.51 7.57 8.71
C PRO A 134 -2.34 6.62 8.52
N ASP A 135 -2.07 5.85 9.55
CA ASP A 135 -1.10 4.77 9.46
C ASP A 135 -1.71 3.64 8.63
N LEU A 136 -1.65 3.81 7.33
CA LEU A 136 -2.08 2.78 6.38
C LEU A 136 -0.96 1.75 6.12
N GLY A 137 0.03 1.68 7.04
CA GLY A 137 1.25 0.90 6.82
C GLY A 137 2.17 1.64 5.85
N VAL A 138 3.26 2.06 6.34
CA VAL A 138 4.11 3.04 5.71
C VAL A 138 4.78 2.50 4.45
N LEU A 139 4.76 3.30 3.40
CA LEU A 139 5.69 3.10 2.29
C LEU A 139 7.09 3.39 2.81
N PRO A 140 8.07 2.54 2.54
CA PRO A 140 9.44 2.89 2.82
C PRO A 140 9.81 4.20 2.10
N ALA A 141 10.55 5.04 2.77
CA ALA A 141 10.98 6.33 2.18
C ALA A 141 11.64 6.17 0.81
N SER A 142 12.27 5.02 0.58
CA SER A 142 12.88 4.66 -0.69
C SER A 142 11.88 4.49 -1.84
N ALA A 143 10.62 4.15 -1.54
CA ALA A 143 9.59 4.02 -2.57
C ALA A 143 9.09 5.38 -3.06
N GLU A 144 9.27 6.43 -2.30
CA GLU A 144 8.88 7.79 -2.69
C GLU A 144 9.75 8.33 -3.83
N ASN A 145 11.01 7.93 -3.88
CA ASN A 145 11.96 8.42 -4.87
C ASN A 145 12.03 7.57 -6.13
N ALA A 146 11.43 6.39 -6.13
CA ALA A 146 11.50 5.47 -7.28
C ALA A 146 10.68 5.91 -8.50
N GLY A 147 10.04 7.06 -8.44
CA GLY A 147 9.19 7.59 -9.52
C GLY A 147 9.55 8.99 -9.99
N ALA A 148 10.66 9.49 -9.56
CA ALA A 148 11.14 10.79 -10.04
C ALA A 148 11.86 10.64 -11.38
#